data_cb8e30c56d888ea125ef8dba46f69612
#
_entry.id   cb8e30c56d888ea125ef8dba46f69612
#
_cell.length_a   1.000
_cell.length_b   1.000
_cell.length_c   1.000
_cell.angle_alpha   90.00
_cell.angle_beta   90.00
_cell.angle_gamma   90.00
#
_symmetry.space_group_name_H-M   'P 1'
#
loop_
_entity.id
_entity.type
_entity.pdbx_description
1 polymer ?
#
loop_
_entity_poly.entity_id
_entity_poly.type
_entity_poly.pdbx_seq_one_letter_code
_entity_poly.pdbx_strand_id
1 'polypeptide(L)'
;MNVKRTIGFFGIQPGVGAGSIARALSFYSAMNGKKTLYIDMDIRFPKAPYLIGYKDSRYTLEGLLEALQSKERPNMEPYFLHKSKMGQVSKQLAEHFKKLPDLLYVLSPSADLGFEYFPTLGTDLNEITDYMKKIVEGAKPFFENIIFSMGSDPDEPLHLAILRACDQRVFVTDTSPSTVRLFPQRIKLLENTGVPTDGAQVILNKLPEKMDIDVFEEFLQRSVTYTVPYDPQMITEVHKLNLLGGKSFESAIGEIAEGLLGLEKETKRREAGSKKTGRVSLLSQFSLFREKTV
;
A
#
# COMPACT_ATOMS: atom_id res chain seq x y z
N MET A 1 -18.56 -11.80 -10.75
CA MET A 1 -17.65 -12.33 -9.71
C MET A 1 -16.71 -11.22 -9.32
N ASN A 2 -16.63 -10.84 -8.04
CA ASN A 2 -15.62 -9.89 -7.58
C ASN A 2 -14.25 -10.56 -7.70
N VAL A 3 -13.42 -10.03 -8.59
CA VAL A 3 -12.03 -10.51 -8.74
C VAL A 3 -11.27 -10.04 -7.50
N LYS A 4 -10.84 -10.98 -6.69
CA LYS A 4 -9.96 -10.72 -5.54
C LYS A 4 -8.54 -10.47 -6.05
N ARG A 5 -7.89 -9.41 -5.57
CA ARG A 5 -6.58 -8.97 -6.09
C ARG A 5 -5.56 -8.86 -4.98
N THR A 6 -4.38 -9.39 -5.24
CA THR A 6 -3.22 -9.23 -4.36
C THR A 6 -2.15 -8.47 -5.11
N ILE A 7 -1.70 -7.34 -4.56
CA ILE A 7 -0.80 -6.40 -5.22
C ILE A 7 0.38 -6.11 -4.30
N GLY A 8 1.58 -6.36 -4.80
CA GLY A 8 2.83 -6.05 -4.09
C GLY A 8 3.50 -4.79 -4.64
N PHE A 9 3.69 -3.78 -3.79
CA PHE A 9 4.41 -2.55 -4.12
C PHE A 9 5.85 -2.62 -3.62
N PHE A 10 6.80 -2.52 -4.54
CA PHE A 10 8.22 -2.53 -4.24
C PHE A 10 8.90 -1.24 -4.73
N GLY A 11 9.63 -0.57 -3.86
CA GLY A 11 10.42 0.60 -4.22
C GLY A 11 11.80 0.19 -4.75
N ILE A 12 12.21 0.76 -5.88
CA ILE A 12 13.55 0.49 -6.44
C ILE A 12 14.66 0.99 -5.51
N GLN A 13 14.39 2.06 -4.76
CA GLN A 13 15.29 2.67 -3.79
C GLN A 13 14.50 3.21 -2.60
N PRO A 14 15.11 3.35 -1.40
CA PRO A 14 14.47 4.03 -0.28
C PRO A 14 14.01 5.44 -0.66
N GLY A 15 12.81 5.81 -0.24
CA GLY A 15 12.29 7.16 -0.46
C GLY A 15 11.59 7.41 -1.79
N VAL A 16 11.54 6.45 -2.72
CA VAL A 16 10.80 6.62 -4.01
C VAL A 16 9.28 6.72 -3.86
N GLY A 17 8.73 6.42 -2.68
CA GLY A 17 7.32 6.63 -2.37
C GLY A 17 6.42 5.40 -2.52
N ALA A 18 6.96 4.21 -2.72
CA ALA A 18 6.18 2.98 -2.86
C ALA A 18 5.18 2.77 -1.71
N GLY A 19 5.64 2.90 -0.45
CA GLY A 19 4.77 2.79 0.72
C GLY A 19 3.68 3.87 0.80
N SER A 20 3.96 5.08 0.34
CA SER A 20 2.96 6.16 0.31
C SER A 20 1.86 5.87 -0.70
N ILE A 21 2.23 5.39 -1.90
CA ILE A 21 1.29 5.02 -2.95
C ILE A 21 0.45 3.80 -2.51
N ALA A 22 1.07 2.76 -1.97
CA ALA A 22 0.36 1.57 -1.49
C ALA A 22 -0.68 1.89 -0.41
N ARG A 23 -0.32 2.72 0.58
CA ARG A 23 -1.25 3.18 1.62
C ARG A 23 -2.38 4.02 1.06
N ALA A 24 -2.06 5.00 0.22
CA ALA A 24 -3.06 5.87 -0.40
C ALA A 24 -4.04 5.07 -1.26
N LEU A 25 -3.54 4.10 -2.03
CA LEU A 25 -4.38 3.20 -2.83
C LEU A 25 -5.29 2.34 -1.95
N SER A 26 -4.78 1.82 -0.82
CA SER A 26 -5.57 1.03 0.12
C SER A 26 -6.68 1.86 0.76
N PHE A 27 -6.35 3.08 1.15
CA PHE A 27 -7.30 4.04 1.70
C PHE A 27 -8.38 4.42 0.66
N TYR A 28 -7.95 4.78 -0.55
CA TYR A 28 -8.84 5.11 -1.66
C TYR A 28 -9.78 3.95 -2.03
N SER A 29 -9.25 2.74 -2.09
CA SER A 29 -10.01 1.52 -2.32
C SER A 29 -11.12 1.33 -1.28
N ALA A 30 -10.78 1.47 0.00
CA ALA A 30 -11.73 1.33 1.10
C ALA A 30 -12.80 2.43 1.10
N MET A 31 -12.43 3.67 0.77
CA MET A 31 -13.37 4.79 0.60
C MET A 31 -14.36 4.52 -0.55
N ASN A 32 -13.94 3.82 -1.59
CA ASN A 32 -14.77 3.43 -2.73
C ASN A 32 -15.55 2.12 -2.52
N GLY A 33 -15.75 1.72 -1.26
CA GLY A 33 -16.63 0.62 -0.88
C GLY A 33 -16.02 -0.77 -1.07
N LYS A 34 -14.68 -0.88 -1.19
CA LYS A 34 -13.99 -2.16 -1.30
C LYS A 34 -13.35 -2.56 0.02
N LYS A 35 -13.68 -3.76 0.50
CA LYS A 35 -13.05 -4.29 1.71
C LYS A 35 -11.59 -4.60 1.43
N THR A 36 -10.69 -3.79 1.99
CA THR A 36 -9.27 -3.75 1.64
C THR A 36 -8.40 -4.04 2.85
N LEU A 37 -7.43 -4.92 2.68
CA LEU A 37 -6.37 -5.18 3.64
C LEU A 37 -5.08 -4.52 3.15
N TYR A 38 -4.54 -3.61 3.95
CA TYR A 38 -3.19 -3.08 3.79
C TYR A 38 -2.23 -3.85 4.68
N ILE A 39 -1.16 -4.38 4.10
CA ILE A 39 -0.11 -5.11 4.82
C ILE A 39 1.21 -4.35 4.68
N ASP A 40 1.74 -3.87 5.80
CA ASP A 40 3.08 -3.28 5.86
C ASP A 40 4.10 -4.40 6.06
N MET A 41 4.97 -4.60 5.07
CA MET A 41 6.03 -5.60 5.09
C MET A 41 7.42 -5.00 5.34
N ASP A 42 7.50 -3.70 5.62
CA ASP A 42 8.76 -3.06 6.01
C ASP A 42 9.05 -3.36 7.50
N ILE A 43 9.64 -4.53 7.74
CA ILE A 43 9.91 -5.02 9.11
C ILE A 43 10.95 -4.19 9.86
N ARG A 44 11.81 -3.47 9.14
CA ARG A 44 12.85 -2.63 9.75
C ARG A 44 12.34 -1.26 10.14
N PHE A 45 11.45 -0.70 9.32
CA PHE A 45 10.91 0.65 9.51
C PHE A 45 9.41 0.67 9.23
N PRO A 46 8.58 -0.07 10.01
CA PRO A 46 7.15 -0.14 9.80
C PRO A 46 6.53 1.25 9.96
N LYS A 47 5.76 1.68 8.97
CA LYS A 47 5.14 3.02 8.96
C LYS A 47 3.67 2.99 9.31
N ALA A 48 3.01 1.86 9.11
CA ALA A 48 1.59 1.72 9.39
C ALA A 48 1.22 2.05 10.86
N PRO A 49 1.96 1.60 11.88
CA PRO A 49 1.64 1.93 13.26
C PRO A 49 1.61 3.44 13.52
N TYR A 50 2.53 4.19 12.93
CA TYR A 50 2.62 5.64 13.13
C TYR A 50 1.60 6.43 12.31
N LEU A 51 1.33 6.01 11.07
CA LEU A 51 0.48 6.74 10.13
C LEU A 51 -1.00 6.38 10.25
N ILE A 52 -1.27 5.16 10.64
CA ILE A 52 -2.62 4.67 10.92
C ILE A 52 -2.89 4.72 12.42
N GLY A 53 -1.82 4.81 13.24
CA GLY A 53 -1.86 5.12 14.66
C GLY A 53 -2.38 3.98 15.50
N TYR A 54 -2.13 2.73 15.16
CA TYR A 54 -2.52 1.66 16.03
C TYR A 54 -1.37 1.20 16.92
N LYS A 55 -1.73 0.77 18.12
CA LYS A 55 -0.79 0.30 19.13
C LYS A 55 -1.34 -0.98 19.76
N ASP A 56 -1.15 -2.10 19.10
CA ASP A 56 -1.47 -3.40 19.70
C ASP A 56 -0.32 -4.37 19.41
N SER A 57 0.36 -4.81 20.46
CA SER A 57 1.49 -5.72 20.36
C SER A 57 1.10 -7.20 20.18
N ARG A 58 -0.20 -7.53 20.23
CA ARG A 58 -0.66 -8.94 20.23
C ARG A 58 -1.01 -9.46 18.84
N TYR A 59 -1.51 -8.58 17.96
CA TYR A 59 -2.01 -8.94 16.64
C TYR A 59 -1.19 -8.26 15.55
N THR A 60 0.10 -8.59 15.53
CA THR A 60 1.09 -8.03 14.60
C THR A 60 1.44 -9.04 13.53
N LEU A 61 2.21 -8.62 12.54
CA LEU A 61 2.72 -9.51 11.50
C LEU A 61 3.59 -10.63 12.08
N GLU A 62 4.45 -10.31 13.06
CA GLU A 62 5.28 -11.29 13.77
C GLU A 62 4.42 -12.35 14.45
N GLY A 63 3.40 -11.91 15.20
CA GLY A 63 2.49 -12.82 15.89
C GLY A 63 1.70 -13.71 14.93
N LEU A 64 1.33 -13.21 13.74
CA LEU A 64 0.71 -14.05 12.71
C LEU A 64 1.68 -15.09 12.17
N LEU A 65 2.93 -14.71 11.92
CA LEU A 65 3.95 -15.63 11.41
C LEU A 65 4.29 -16.72 12.44
N GLU A 66 4.39 -16.38 13.72
CA GLU A 66 4.55 -17.35 14.81
C GLU A 66 3.36 -18.31 14.89
N ALA A 67 2.14 -17.79 14.74
CA ALA A 67 0.93 -18.62 14.72
C ALA A 67 0.93 -19.58 13.52
N LEU A 68 1.41 -19.15 12.35
CA LEU A 68 1.55 -19.99 11.17
C LEU A 68 2.63 -21.07 11.31
N GLN A 69 3.69 -20.81 12.08
CA GLN A 69 4.71 -21.80 12.41
C GLN A 69 4.20 -22.86 13.41
N SER A 70 3.41 -22.43 14.38
CA SER A 70 2.93 -23.29 15.46
C SER A 70 1.66 -24.08 15.08
N LYS A 71 0.88 -23.64 14.09
CA LYS A 71 -0.38 -24.23 13.64
C LYS A 71 -0.48 -24.22 12.12
N GLU A 72 -0.90 -25.30 11.55
CA GLU A 72 -1.09 -25.43 10.11
C GLU A 72 -2.11 -24.45 9.54
N ARG A 73 -3.18 -24.17 10.30
CA ARG A 73 -4.26 -23.22 9.95
C ARG A 73 -4.67 -22.38 11.17
N PRO A 74 -3.94 -21.32 11.48
CA PRO A 74 -4.36 -20.42 12.54
C PRO A 74 -5.60 -19.62 12.13
N ASN A 75 -6.41 -19.18 13.12
CA ASN A 75 -7.41 -18.15 12.85
C ASN A 75 -6.69 -16.82 12.58
N MET A 76 -6.73 -16.33 11.34
CA MET A 76 -6.06 -15.10 10.93
C MET A 76 -6.89 -13.83 11.17
N GLU A 77 -8.21 -13.96 11.35
CA GLU A 77 -9.12 -12.81 11.47
C GLU A 77 -8.73 -11.81 12.56
N PRO A 78 -8.25 -12.22 13.76
CA PRO A 78 -7.83 -11.28 14.80
C PRO A 78 -6.66 -10.39 14.39
N TYR A 79 -5.80 -10.83 13.45
CA TYR A 79 -4.64 -10.09 12.98
C TYR A 79 -4.99 -9.02 11.94
N PHE A 80 -6.18 -9.09 11.34
CA PHE A 80 -6.67 -8.07 10.42
C PHE A 80 -7.31 -6.94 11.22
N LEU A 81 -6.51 -5.96 11.60
CA LEU A 81 -6.92 -4.91 12.52
C LEU A 81 -7.80 -3.88 11.83
N HIS A 82 -9.00 -3.73 12.33
CA HIS A 82 -9.94 -2.68 11.95
C HIS A 82 -9.90 -1.54 12.97
N LYS A 83 -10.22 -0.31 12.57
CA LYS A 83 -10.21 0.87 13.44
C LYS A 83 -10.99 0.68 14.76
N SER A 84 -12.05 -0.13 14.79
CA SER A 84 -12.81 -0.44 16.00
C SER A 84 -12.06 -1.30 17.03
N LYS A 85 -10.99 -1.99 16.59
CA LYS A 85 -10.14 -2.83 17.43
C LYS A 85 -8.77 -2.19 17.71
N MET A 86 -8.49 -1.06 17.06
CA MET A 86 -7.29 -0.29 17.31
C MET A 86 -7.38 0.31 18.70
N GLY A 87 -6.46 -0.09 19.57
CA GLY A 87 -6.53 0.16 21.02
C GLY A 87 -6.56 1.63 21.44
N GLN A 88 -6.40 1.89 22.71
CA GLN A 88 -6.49 3.23 23.31
C GLN A 88 -5.41 4.16 22.71
N VAL A 89 -5.84 5.04 21.86
CA VAL A 89 -5.03 6.11 21.28
C VAL A 89 -5.20 7.41 22.06
N SER A 90 -4.21 8.29 21.97
CA SER A 90 -4.37 9.64 22.51
C SER A 90 -5.61 10.32 21.93
N LYS A 91 -6.23 11.26 22.67
CA LYS A 91 -7.39 12.01 22.19
C LYS A 91 -7.14 12.67 20.82
N GLN A 92 -5.92 13.12 20.57
CA GLN A 92 -5.54 13.74 19.29
C GLN A 92 -5.59 12.74 18.13
N LEU A 93 -5.14 11.50 18.34
CA LEU A 93 -5.22 10.46 17.33
C LEU A 93 -6.64 9.90 17.17
N ALA A 94 -7.48 9.93 18.21
CA ALA A 94 -8.85 9.43 18.13
C ALA A 94 -9.70 10.11 17.04
N GLU A 95 -9.50 11.42 16.81
CA GLU A 95 -10.17 12.12 15.72
C GLU A 95 -9.70 11.65 14.32
N HIS A 96 -8.44 11.28 14.17
CA HIS A 96 -7.93 10.72 12.92
C HIS A 96 -8.44 9.32 12.66
N PHE A 97 -8.57 8.49 13.72
CA PHE A 97 -9.16 7.16 13.58
C PHE A 97 -10.59 7.18 13.09
N LYS A 98 -11.38 8.16 13.52
CA LYS A 98 -12.75 8.33 13.01
C LYS A 98 -12.78 8.57 11.51
N LYS A 99 -11.71 9.14 10.93
CA LYS A 99 -11.60 9.43 9.50
C LYS A 99 -11.13 8.22 8.68
N LEU A 100 -10.59 7.17 9.30
CA LEU A 100 -10.23 5.95 8.57
C LEU A 100 -11.50 5.29 8.00
N PRO A 101 -11.47 4.82 6.75
CA PRO A 101 -12.61 4.13 6.15
C PRO A 101 -12.99 2.88 6.92
N ASP A 102 -14.29 2.58 7.01
CA ASP A 102 -14.80 1.39 7.69
C ASP A 102 -14.43 0.08 7.01
N LEU A 103 -14.00 0.13 5.75
CA LEU A 103 -13.61 -1.04 4.99
C LEU A 103 -12.08 -1.21 4.89
N LEU A 104 -11.31 -0.38 5.61
CA LEU A 104 -9.86 -0.51 5.70
C LEU A 104 -9.47 -1.37 6.89
N TYR A 105 -8.67 -2.39 6.61
CA TYR A 105 -8.01 -3.26 7.59
C TYR A 105 -6.51 -3.19 7.41
N VAL A 106 -5.78 -3.41 8.49
CA VAL A 106 -4.32 -3.29 8.51
C VAL A 106 -3.69 -4.51 9.17
N LEU A 107 -2.59 -4.99 8.61
CA LEU A 107 -1.64 -5.89 9.23
C LEU A 107 -0.25 -5.26 9.12
N SER A 108 0.47 -5.19 10.22
CA SER A 108 1.78 -4.53 10.25
C SER A 108 2.68 -5.17 11.30
N PRO A 109 4.01 -5.06 11.16
CA PRO A 109 4.92 -5.30 12.24
C PRO A 109 4.62 -4.40 13.44
N SER A 110 5.08 -4.81 14.62
CA SER A 110 5.01 -3.98 15.82
C SER A 110 5.83 -2.71 15.68
N ALA A 111 5.34 -1.62 16.27
CA ALA A 111 6.13 -0.39 16.39
C ALA A 111 7.17 -0.46 17.53
N ASP A 112 6.90 -1.32 18.51
CA ASP A 112 7.66 -1.36 19.77
C ASP A 112 8.70 -2.50 19.77
N LEU A 113 8.56 -3.51 18.90
CA LEU A 113 9.51 -4.60 18.75
C LEU A 113 10.52 -4.27 17.66
N GLY A 114 11.80 -4.46 17.93
CA GLY A 114 12.83 -4.37 16.91
C GLY A 114 12.75 -5.55 15.92
N PHE A 115 13.35 -5.39 14.76
CA PHE A 115 13.33 -6.45 13.74
C PHE A 115 14.04 -7.73 14.19
N GLU A 116 14.90 -7.66 15.19
CA GLU A 116 15.58 -8.81 15.83
C GLU A 116 14.62 -9.79 16.51
N TYR A 117 13.40 -9.35 16.81
CA TYR A 117 12.33 -10.20 17.33
C TYR A 117 11.46 -10.80 16.24
N PHE A 118 11.77 -10.52 14.97
CA PHE A 118 11.01 -11.07 13.87
C PHE A 118 11.28 -12.57 13.74
N PRO A 119 10.24 -13.44 13.63
CA PRO A 119 10.44 -14.87 13.61
C PRO A 119 11.23 -15.32 12.38
N THR A 120 12.17 -16.24 12.56
CA THR A 120 12.87 -16.87 11.45
C THR A 120 11.94 -17.82 10.73
N LEU A 121 11.63 -17.56 9.47
CA LEU A 121 10.66 -18.33 8.68
C LEU A 121 11.25 -19.50 7.88
N GLY A 122 12.49 -19.85 8.16
CA GLY A 122 13.24 -20.86 7.42
C GLY A 122 14.51 -20.28 6.80
N THR A 123 15.26 -21.13 6.13
CA THR A 123 16.53 -20.77 5.46
C THR A 123 16.38 -20.70 3.94
N ASP A 124 15.27 -21.23 3.40
CA ASP A 124 15.00 -21.28 1.96
C ASP A 124 13.88 -20.29 1.58
N LEU A 125 14.11 -19.53 0.52
CA LEU A 125 13.14 -18.58 -0.01
C LEU A 125 11.82 -19.25 -0.43
N ASN A 126 11.82 -20.53 -0.80
CA ASN A 126 10.59 -21.25 -1.13
C ASN A 126 9.72 -21.49 0.12
N GLU A 127 10.34 -21.85 1.24
CA GLU A 127 9.64 -21.99 2.53
C GLU A 127 8.98 -20.67 2.95
N ILE A 128 9.74 -19.57 2.87
CA ILE A 128 9.23 -18.23 3.18
C ILE A 128 8.09 -17.86 2.22
N THR A 129 8.23 -18.18 0.93
CA THR A 129 7.18 -17.94 -0.08
C THR A 129 5.90 -18.71 0.27
N ASP A 130 6.01 -19.92 0.79
CA ASP A 130 4.84 -20.72 1.18
C ASP A 130 4.13 -20.14 2.42
N TYR A 131 4.85 -19.53 3.37
CA TYR A 131 4.23 -18.75 4.45
C TYR A 131 3.47 -17.54 3.89
N MET A 132 4.06 -16.83 2.93
CA MET A 132 3.40 -15.67 2.32
C MET A 132 2.15 -16.08 1.53
N LYS A 133 2.20 -17.20 0.81
CA LYS A 133 1.01 -17.77 0.16
C LYS A 133 -0.08 -18.12 1.17
N LYS A 134 0.26 -18.70 2.33
CA LYS A 134 -0.71 -18.98 3.40
C LYS A 134 -1.39 -17.70 3.89
N ILE A 135 -0.63 -16.59 4.06
CA ILE A 135 -1.21 -15.29 4.43
C ILE A 135 -2.18 -14.81 3.34
N VAL A 136 -1.75 -14.84 2.07
CA VAL A 136 -2.58 -14.44 0.93
C VAL A 136 -3.87 -15.23 0.86
N GLU A 137 -3.77 -16.56 0.88
CA GLU A 137 -4.93 -17.46 0.78
C GLU A 137 -5.85 -17.33 2.00
N GLY A 138 -5.29 -17.15 3.19
CA GLY A 138 -6.07 -16.94 4.41
C GLY A 138 -6.77 -15.57 4.46
N ALA A 139 -6.24 -14.55 3.80
CA ALA A 139 -6.85 -13.22 3.71
C ALA A 139 -7.88 -13.11 2.58
N LYS A 140 -7.70 -13.81 1.46
CA LYS A 140 -8.61 -13.78 0.30
C LYS A 140 -10.10 -13.97 0.62
N PRO A 141 -10.52 -14.83 1.58
CA PRO A 141 -11.95 -14.95 1.92
C PRO A 141 -12.56 -13.67 2.48
N PHE A 142 -11.78 -12.83 3.13
CA PHE A 142 -12.25 -11.66 3.87
C PHE A 142 -12.18 -10.36 3.08
N PHE A 143 -11.31 -10.27 2.05
CA PHE A 143 -10.99 -9.01 1.37
C PHE A 143 -11.16 -9.12 -0.14
N GLU A 144 -11.54 -7.99 -0.75
CA GLU A 144 -11.58 -7.83 -2.21
C GLU A 144 -10.20 -7.43 -2.74
N ASN A 145 -9.48 -6.59 -1.99
CA ASN A 145 -8.14 -6.14 -2.32
C ASN A 145 -7.19 -6.37 -1.15
N ILE A 146 -6.02 -6.95 -1.42
CA ILE A 146 -4.93 -7.14 -0.47
C ILE A 146 -3.71 -6.44 -1.06
N ILE A 147 -3.24 -5.39 -0.37
CA ILE A 147 -2.18 -4.51 -0.86
C ILE A 147 -0.99 -4.59 0.09
N PHE A 148 0.12 -5.09 -0.42
CA PHE A 148 1.38 -5.18 0.31
C PHE A 148 2.25 -3.96 0.00
N SER A 149 2.74 -3.32 1.04
CA SER A 149 3.78 -2.29 0.98
C SER A 149 5.09 -2.89 1.47
N MET A 150 6.07 -2.94 0.61
CA MET A 150 7.39 -3.45 0.92
C MET A 150 8.40 -2.29 1.02
N GLY A 151 9.51 -2.55 1.70
CA GLY A 151 10.69 -1.70 1.60
C GLY A 151 11.30 -1.75 0.20
N SER A 152 12.55 -1.35 0.11
CA SER A 152 13.31 -1.31 -1.15
C SER A 152 14.55 -2.21 -1.13
N ASP A 153 14.64 -3.08 -0.16
CA ASP A 153 15.74 -4.03 -0.04
C ASP A 153 15.43 -5.28 -0.91
N PRO A 154 16.17 -5.50 -2.02
CA PRO A 154 15.94 -6.64 -2.89
C PRO A 154 16.53 -7.92 -2.33
N ASP A 155 17.33 -7.86 -1.26
CA ASP A 155 17.91 -9.01 -0.60
C ASP A 155 17.08 -9.45 0.61
N GLU A 156 15.99 -8.72 0.94
CA GLU A 156 15.07 -9.07 2.02
C GLU A 156 14.17 -10.26 1.59
N PRO A 157 14.31 -11.44 2.20
CA PRO A 157 13.61 -12.64 1.78
C PRO A 157 12.09 -12.52 1.83
N LEU A 158 11.55 -11.75 2.78
CA LEU A 158 10.11 -11.49 2.89
C LEU A 158 9.58 -10.71 1.69
N HIS A 159 10.33 -9.69 1.23
CA HIS A 159 9.95 -8.91 0.05
C HIS A 159 9.91 -9.80 -1.20
N LEU A 160 10.95 -10.62 -1.39
CA LEU A 160 11.02 -11.56 -2.51
C LEU A 160 9.88 -12.57 -2.47
N ALA A 161 9.59 -13.12 -1.30
CA ALA A 161 8.54 -14.11 -1.10
C ALA A 161 7.15 -13.52 -1.44
N ILE A 162 6.84 -12.29 -1.00
CA ILE A 162 5.58 -11.61 -1.34
C ILE A 162 5.51 -11.30 -2.83
N LEU A 163 6.59 -10.82 -3.45
CA LEU A 163 6.61 -10.57 -4.89
C LEU A 163 6.35 -11.84 -5.70
N ARG A 164 6.76 -13.00 -5.20
CA ARG A 164 6.44 -14.30 -5.81
C ARG A 164 4.98 -14.72 -5.58
N ALA A 165 4.39 -14.36 -4.43
CA ALA A 165 3.05 -14.79 -4.03
C ALA A 165 1.92 -13.87 -4.55
N CYS A 166 2.19 -12.61 -4.88
CA CYS A 166 1.20 -11.66 -5.36
C CYS A 166 0.73 -11.94 -6.79
N ASP A 167 -0.54 -11.64 -7.07
CA ASP A 167 -1.10 -11.69 -8.43
C ASP A 167 -0.54 -10.57 -9.32
N GLN A 168 -0.33 -9.39 -8.75
CA GLN A 168 0.19 -8.21 -9.44
C GLN A 168 1.40 -7.63 -8.69
N ARG A 169 2.37 -7.13 -9.45
CA ARG A 169 3.60 -6.49 -8.95
C ARG A 169 3.67 -5.08 -9.49
N VAL A 170 4.02 -4.16 -8.62
CA VAL A 170 4.17 -2.74 -8.95
C VAL A 170 5.55 -2.30 -8.49
N PHE A 171 6.38 -1.91 -9.41
CA PHE A 171 7.69 -1.33 -9.15
C PHE A 171 7.59 0.19 -9.17
N VAL A 172 8.00 0.82 -8.08
CA VAL A 172 7.95 2.28 -7.95
C VAL A 172 9.35 2.83 -8.04
N THR A 173 9.54 3.77 -8.95
CA THR A 173 10.76 4.55 -9.13
C THR A 173 10.44 6.04 -9.04
N ASP A 174 11.45 6.90 -9.00
CA ASP A 174 11.26 8.35 -9.13
C ASP A 174 12.20 8.90 -10.22
N THR A 175 12.13 10.20 -10.45
CA THR A 175 12.87 10.87 -11.52
C THR A 175 14.34 11.18 -11.18
N SER A 176 14.83 10.76 -10.00
CA SER A 176 16.23 10.99 -9.66
C SER A 176 17.17 10.16 -10.54
N PRO A 177 18.26 10.72 -11.04
CA PRO A 177 19.19 10.01 -11.93
C PRO A 177 19.74 8.71 -11.34
N SER A 178 19.96 8.68 -10.01
CA SER A 178 20.42 7.49 -9.31
C SER A 178 19.40 6.36 -9.36
N THR A 179 18.12 6.68 -9.13
CA THR A 179 17.04 5.69 -9.10
C THR A 179 16.75 5.13 -10.50
N VAL A 180 16.68 6.02 -11.49
CA VAL A 180 16.46 5.65 -12.89
C VAL A 180 17.58 4.71 -13.38
N ARG A 181 18.84 5.04 -13.09
CA ARG A 181 19.98 4.19 -13.45
C ARG A 181 20.01 2.85 -12.73
N LEU A 182 19.53 2.81 -11.49
CA LEU A 182 19.51 1.60 -10.67
C LEU A 182 18.40 0.63 -11.09
N PHE A 183 17.33 1.13 -11.69
CA PHE A 183 16.12 0.37 -12.01
C PHE A 183 16.39 -0.94 -12.79
N PRO A 184 17.07 -0.93 -13.97
CA PRO A 184 17.30 -2.17 -14.71
C PRO A 184 18.10 -3.20 -13.92
N GLN A 185 19.07 -2.75 -13.11
CA GLN A 185 19.89 -3.63 -12.29
C GLN A 185 19.07 -4.32 -11.20
N ARG A 186 18.15 -3.57 -10.54
CA ARG A 186 17.26 -4.10 -9.51
C ARG A 186 16.25 -5.09 -10.09
N ILE A 187 15.67 -4.79 -11.25
CA ILE A 187 14.77 -5.73 -11.94
C ILE A 187 15.49 -7.03 -12.27
N LYS A 188 16.69 -6.95 -12.84
CA LYS A 188 17.51 -8.15 -13.13
C LYS A 188 17.83 -8.96 -11.87
N LEU A 189 18.11 -8.31 -10.75
CA LEU A 189 18.36 -8.98 -9.49
C LEU A 189 17.10 -9.73 -9.01
N LEU A 190 15.92 -9.10 -9.08
CA LEU A 190 14.66 -9.73 -8.74
C LEU A 190 14.34 -10.93 -9.65
N GLU A 191 14.61 -10.84 -10.95
CA GLU A 191 14.49 -11.95 -11.89
C GLU A 191 15.39 -13.12 -11.53
N ASN A 192 16.66 -12.85 -11.20
CA ASN A 192 17.62 -13.87 -10.78
C ASN A 192 17.18 -14.60 -9.50
N THR A 193 16.40 -13.96 -8.64
CA THR A 193 15.82 -14.59 -7.46
C THR A 193 14.46 -15.25 -7.73
N GLY A 194 14.05 -15.36 -9.00
CA GLY A 194 12.83 -16.04 -9.42
C GLY A 194 11.54 -15.23 -9.14
N VAL A 195 11.63 -13.92 -8.98
CA VAL A 195 10.47 -13.03 -8.97
C VAL A 195 9.98 -12.82 -10.40
N PRO A 196 8.70 -13.11 -10.72
CA PRO A 196 8.16 -12.82 -12.04
C PRO A 196 8.07 -11.31 -12.25
N THR A 197 8.82 -10.76 -13.19
CA THR A 197 8.78 -9.32 -13.50
C THR A 197 8.02 -8.99 -14.78
N ASP A 198 7.74 -9.99 -15.61
CA ASP A 198 6.93 -9.83 -16.80
C ASP A 198 5.49 -9.44 -16.44
N GLY A 199 4.95 -8.44 -17.13
CA GLY A 199 3.63 -7.88 -16.83
C GLY A 199 3.55 -7.07 -15.53
N ALA A 200 4.66 -6.89 -14.82
CA ALA A 200 4.72 -5.98 -13.68
C ALA A 200 4.52 -4.54 -14.14
N GLN A 201 3.85 -3.75 -13.32
CA GLN A 201 3.55 -2.36 -13.62
C GLN A 201 4.63 -1.44 -13.05
N VAL A 202 4.93 -0.37 -13.77
CA VAL A 202 5.93 0.62 -13.35
C VAL A 202 5.23 1.94 -13.04
N ILE A 203 5.48 2.47 -11.84
CA ILE A 203 5.04 3.79 -11.45
C ILE A 203 6.26 4.72 -11.39
N LEU A 204 6.24 5.77 -12.20
CA LEU A 204 7.17 6.88 -12.12
C LEU A 204 6.60 7.95 -11.19
N ASN A 205 7.13 8.02 -9.97
CA ASN A 205 6.68 8.93 -8.94
C ASN A 205 7.48 10.24 -8.92
N LYS A 206 6.92 11.26 -8.29
CA LYS A 206 7.53 12.59 -8.15
C LYS A 206 7.90 13.22 -9.49
N LEU A 207 7.08 12.97 -10.51
CA LEU A 207 7.30 13.53 -11.83
C LEU A 207 7.13 15.06 -11.78
N PRO A 208 8.18 15.84 -12.09
CA PRO A 208 8.06 17.28 -12.22
C PRO A 208 7.17 17.67 -13.40
N GLU A 209 6.54 18.84 -13.32
CA GLU A 209 5.83 19.38 -14.46
C GLU A 209 6.74 19.50 -15.70
N LYS A 210 6.19 19.18 -16.86
CA LYS A 210 6.87 19.32 -18.19
C LYS A 210 8.06 18.39 -18.43
N MET A 211 8.18 17.27 -17.70
CA MET A 211 9.15 16.24 -18.06
C MET A 211 8.54 15.24 -19.05
N ASP A 212 9.34 14.86 -20.05
CA ASP A 212 8.98 13.84 -21.04
C ASP A 212 9.18 12.44 -20.45
N ILE A 213 8.14 11.62 -20.50
CA ILE A 213 8.15 10.26 -19.97
C ILE A 213 8.99 9.32 -20.82
N ASP A 214 9.01 9.53 -22.15
CA ASP A 214 9.72 8.67 -23.09
C ASP A 214 11.21 8.59 -22.77
N VAL A 215 11.79 9.71 -22.29
CA VAL A 215 13.20 9.73 -21.85
C VAL A 215 13.44 8.79 -20.67
N PHE A 216 12.49 8.70 -19.74
CA PHE A 216 12.62 7.77 -18.60
C PHE A 216 12.46 6.33 -19.05
N GLU A 217 11.52 6.03 -19.94
CA GLU A 217 11.28 4.68 -20.46
C GLU A 217 12.51 4.08 -21.12
N GLU A 218 13.27 4.91 -21.86
CA GLU A 218 14.54 4.50 -22.47
C GLU A 218 15.57 4.06 -21.40
N PHE A 219 15.73 4.83 -20.34
CA PHE A 219 16.66 4.48 -19.25
C PHE A 219 16.17 3.33 -18.38
N LEU A 220 14.86 3.25 -18.14
CA LEU A 220 14.25 2.17 -17.36
C LEU A 220 14.22 0.85 -18.13
N GLN A 221 14.34 0.90 -19.47
CA GLN A 221 14.18 -0.25 -20.40
C GLN A 221 12.82 -0.94 -20.19
N ARG A 222 11.81 -0.17 -19.76
CA ARG A 222 10.43 -0.61 -19.54
C ARG A 222 9.48 0.57 -19.66
N SER A 223 8.27 0.29 -20.14
CA SER A 223 7.22 1.29 -20.21
C SER A 223 6.72 1.68 -18.82
N VAL A 224 6.47 2.96 -18.64
CA VAL A 224 5.85 3.54 -17.44
C VAL A 224 4.34 3.37 -17.55
N THR A 225 3.76 2.62 -16.62
CA THR A 225 2.31 2.35 -16.63
C THR A 225 1.52 3.51 -16.04
N TYR A 226 2.03 4.11 -14.96
CA TYR A 226 1.40 5.24 -14.29
C TYR A 226 2.44 6.27 -13.90
N THR A 227 2.02 7.52 -13.86
CA THR A 227 2.81 8.63 -13.33
C THR A 227 2.14 9.23 -12.11
N VAL A 228 2.95 9.63 -11.15
CA VAL A 228 2.49 10.38 -9.98
C VAL A 228 3.25 11.70 -9.96
N PRO A 229 2.57 12.84 -10.06
CA PRO A 229 3.23 14.13 -10.08
C PRO A 229 3.92 14.44 -8.75
N TYR A 230 4.96 15.25 -8.80
CA TYR A 230 5.56 15.81 -7.60
C TYR A 230 4.56 16.74 -6.90
N ASP A 231 4.19 16.39 -5.68
CA ASP A 231 3.26 17.17 -4.87
C ASP A 231 4.02 17.77 -3.67
N PRO A 232 4.33 19.08 -3.70
CA PRO A 232 5.07 19.74 -2.62
C PRO A 232 4.26 19.77 -1.30
N GLN A 233 2.95 19.59 -1.35
CA GLN A 233 2.10 19.55 -0.16
C GLN A 233 2.11 18.18 0.51
N MET A 234 2.61 17.14 -0.16
CA MET A 234 2.55 15.76 0.33
C MET A 234 3.11 15.60 1.75
N ILE A 235 4.25 16.23 2.06
CA ILE A 235 4.86 16.16 3.40
C ILE A 235 3.91 16.75 4.43
N THR A 236 3.38 17.95 4.16
CA THR A 236 2.46 18.65 5.08
C THR A 236 1.17 17.85 5.29
N GLU A 237 0.61 17.27 4.23
CA GLU A 237 -0.63 16.49 4.30
C GLU A 237 -0.42 15.18 5.05
N VAL A 238 0.71 14.50 4.86
CA VAL A 238 1.05 13.29 5.63
C VAL A 238 1.21 13.60 7.13
N HIS A 239 1.80 14.74 7.48
CA HIS A 239 1.86 15.19 8.89
C HIS A 239 0.48 15.46 9.49
N LYS A 240 -0.49 15.85 8.68
CA LYS A 240 -1.90 15.97 9.09
C LYS A 240 -2.64 14.64 9.05
N LEU A 241 -1.95 13.53 8.81
CA LEU A 241 -2.50 12.19 8.60
C LEU A 241 -3.51 12.12 7.44
N ASN A 242 -3.38 13.00 6.45
CA ASN A 242 -4.10 12.89 5.18
C ASN A 242 -3.34 11.93 4.26
N LEU A 243 -3.77 10.68 4.22
CA LEU A 243 -3.09 9.62 3.47
C LEU A 243 -3.23 9.77 1.95
N LEU A 244 -4.20 10.57 1.47
CA LEU A 244 -4.39 10.88 0.06
C LEU A 244 -3.54 12.08 -0.43
N GLY A 245 -2.81 12.76 0.48
CA GLY A 245 -1.96 13.88 0.10
C GLY A 245 -2.72 15.07 -0.48
N GLY A 246 -2.10 15.78 -1.43
CA GLY A 246 -2.72 16.87 -2.16
C GLY A 246 -3.58 16.39 -3.34
N LYS A 247 -4.28 17.32 -4.00
CA LYS A 247 -5.23 17.00 -5.09
C LYS A 247 -4.58 16.29 -6.27
N SER A 248 -3.36 16.65 -6.65
CA SER A 248 -2.65 16.04 -7.77
C SER A 248 -2.27 14.60 -7.46
N PHE A 249 -1.80 14.34 -6.24
CA PHE A 249 -1.51 12.99 -5.78
C PHE A 249 -2.78 12.13 -5.67
N GLU A 250 -3.86 12.66 -5.09
CA GLU A 250 -5.16 11.97 -5.01
C GLU A 250 -5.70 11.60 -6.40
N SER A 251 -5.59 12.50 -7.39
CA SER A 251 -5.99 12.21 -8.77
C SER A 251 -5.20 11.07 -9.38
N ALA A 252 -3.88 11.06 -9.18
CA ALA A 252 -3.02 9.98 -9.66
C ALA A 252 -3.35 8.64 -8.98
N ILE A 253 -3.62 8.65 -7.67
CA ILE A 253 -4.08 7.45 -6.95
C ILE A 253 -5.40 6.94 -7.52
N GLY A 254 -6.33 7.84 -7.91
CA GLY A 254 -7.57 7.47 -8.58
C GLY A 254 -7.33 6.75 -9.91
N GLU A 255 -6.36 7.22 -10.73
CA GLU A 255 -5.98 6.57 -12.00
C GLU A 255 -5.33 5.19 -11.77
N ILE A 256 -4.45 5.09 -10.80
CA ILE A 256 -3.86 3.82 -10.40
C ILE A 256 -4.94 2.85 -9.91
N ALA A 257 -5.93 3.33 -9.15
CA ALA A 257 -7.04 2.53 -8.66
C ALA A 257 -7.97 2.04 -9.79
N GLU A 258 -8.21 2.87 -10.81
CA GLU A 258 -8.98 2.46 -12.00
C GLU A 258 -8.27 1.30 -12.72
N GLY A 259 -6.97 1.43 -12.95
CA GLY A 259 -6.21 0.40 -13.68
C GLY A 259 -5.91 -0.85 -12.87
N LEU A 260 -5.39 -0.71 -11.65
CA LEU A 260 -4.99 -1.85 -10.81
C LEU A 260 -6.19 -2.56 -10.17
N LEU A 261 -7.19 -1.80 -9.71
CA LEU A 261 -8.31 -2.33 -8.92
C LEU A 261 -9.62 -2.38 -9.70
N GLY A 262 -9.68 -1.79 -10.90
CA GLY A 262 -10.91 -1.69 -11.70
C GLY A 262 -11.98 -0.83 -11.00
N LEU A 263 -11.56 0.18 -10.26
CA LEU A 263 -12.45 1.14 -9.61
C LEU A 263 -12.79 2.24 -10.62
N GLU A 264 -14.09 2.53 -10.82
CA GLU A 264 -14.50 3.64 -11.66
C GLU A 264 -14.18 4.98 -10.99
N LYS A 265 -13.69 5.97 -11.76
CA LYS A 265 -13.50 7.33 -11.25
C LYS A 265 -14.84 7.89 -10.75
N GLU A 266 -14.82 8.57 -9.61
CA GLU A 266 -16.03 9.20 -9.02
C GLU A 266 -16.74 10.18 -9.97
N THR A 267 -16.05 10.76 -10.94
CA THR A 267 -16.63 11.63 -11.98
C THR A 267 -17.67 10.92 -12.83
N LYS A 268 -17.46 9.65 -13.20
CA LYS A 268 -18.47 8.87 -13.95
C LYS A 268 -19.69 8.50 -13.10
N ARG A 269 -19.50 8.33 -11.79
CA ARG A 269 -20.60 8.07 -10.85
C ARG A 269 -21.56 9.26 -10.69
N ARG A 270 -21.04 10.50 -10.73
CA ARG A 270 -21.89 11.71 -10.62
C ARG A 270 -22.77 11.90 -11.83
N GLU A 271 -22.31 11.56 -13.03
CA GLU A 271 -23.12 11.66 -14.26
C GLU A 271 -24.19 10.56 -14.36
N ALA A 272 -23.87 9.34 -13.92
CA ALA A 272 -24.84 8.23 -13.89
C ALA A 272 -25.84 8.31 -12.72
N GLY A 273 -25.46 8.96 -11.62
CA GLY A 273 -26.25 9.08 -10.38
C GLY A 273 -27.19 10.28 -10.32
N SER A 274 -27.13 11.21 -11.28
CA SER A 274 -27.97 12.42 -11.31
C SER A 274 -29.47 12.15 -11.48
N LYS A 275 -29.88 10.89 -11.61
CA LYS A 275 -31.29 10.49 -11.69
C LYS A 275 -31.87 9.81 -10.45
N LYS A 276 -31.14 9.67 -9.33
CA LYS A 276 -31.73 9.13 -8.08
C LYS A 276 -31.06 9.72 -6.83
N THR A 277 -31.86 10.52 -6.11
CA THR A 277 -31.87 10.85 -4.66
C THR A 277 -30.55 11.29 -4.01
N GLY A 278 -30.58 12.52 -3.47
CA GLY A 278 -29.59 13.21 -2.65
C GLY A 278 -28.80 12.37 -1.65
N ARG A 279 -27.62 11.99 -2.03
CA ARG A 279 -26.53 11.58 -1.12
C ARG A 279 -25.49 12.68 -1.10
N VAL A 280 -25.37 13.32 0.04
CA VAL A 280 -24.30 14.29 0.31
C VAL A 280 -22.95 13.59 0.12
N SER A 281 -22.14 14.08 -0.82
CA SER A 281 -20.78 13.60 -1.06
C SER A 281 -19.93 13.82 0.20
N LEU A 282 -19.24 12.79 0.68
CA LEU A 282 -18.29 12.88 1.79
C LEU A 282 -17.19 13.92 1.54
N LEU A 283 -16.84 14.17 0.28
CA LEU A 283 -15.86 15.19 -0.10
C LEU A 283 -16.33 16.62 0.20
N SER A 284 -17.64 16.89 0.22
CA SER A 284 -18.15 18.22 0.61
C SER A 284 -18.00 18.50 2.10
N GLN A 285 -17.83 17.48 2.94
CA GLN A 285 -17.58 17.66 4.37
C GLN A 285 -16.12 18.06 4.66
N PHE A 286 -15.17 17.74 3.79
CA PHE A 286 -13.78 18.15 3.96
C PHE A 286 -13.53 19.62 3.57
N SER A 287 -14.36 20.24 2.74
CA SER A 287 -14.23 21.65 2.36
C SER A 287 -14.69 22.62 3.45
N LEU A 288 -15.55 22.18 4.38
CA LEU A 288 -16.11 23.02 5.44
C LEU A 288 -15.13 23.36 6.57
N PHE A 289 -13.95 22.70 6.61
CA PHE A 289 -12.93 22.99 7.62
C PHE A 289 -11.89 24.04 7.20
N ARG A 290 -12.04 24.66 6.00
CA ARG A 290 -11.11 25.67 5.48
C ARG A 290 -11.38 27.10 5.94
N GLU A 291 -12.50 27.39 6.58
CA GLU A 291 -12.91 28.80 6.84
C GLU A 291 -12.92 29.25 8.30
N LYS A 292 -12.28 28.54 9.22
CA LYS A 292 -12.16 29.05 10.60
C LYS A 292 -10.76 28.88 11.16
N THR A 293 -9.83 29.67 10.69
CA THR A 293 -8.67 30.12 11.49
C THR A 293 -8.20 31.47 10.92
N VAL A 294 -8.71 32.50 11.52
CA VAL A 294 -8.06 33.83 11.61
C VAL A 294 -7.44 33.89 12.98
#